data_b86bb535b2889d7d0648186abb1e2dc7
#
_entry.id   b86bb535b2889d7d0648186abb1e2dc7
#
_cell.length_a   1.000
_cell.length_b   1.000
_cell.length_c   1.000
_cell.angle_alpha   90.00
_cell.angle_beta   90.00
_cell.angle_gamma   90.00
#
_symmetry.space_group_name_H-M   'P 1'
#
loop_
_entity.id
_entity.type
_entity.pdbx_description
1 polymer ?
#
loop_
_entity_poly.entity_id
_entity_poly.type
_entity_poly.pdbx_seq_one_letter_code
_entity_poly.pdbx_strand_id
1 'polypeptide(L)'
;MRNKNKITLDDGCNPELVVGAIFDGILGIPTIKSYDKFFIPSGITPFSKRKGNASPTEALGFFEHDFIFADVLRKPLKYINEFKQFGALIPVDCSLYRDAPLAVQIINLYRSRVIGSLYQRNGLYVYPLIRWGTELTYSTIYCREKIAFLGVEKYGGVCISTYGC
;
A
#
# COMPACT_ATOMS: atom_id res chain seq x y z
N MET A 1 29.70 -23.23 14.65
CA MET A 1 29.73 -21.86 14.08
C MET A 1 28.43 -21.15 14.48
N ARG A 2 28.51 -20.16 15.36
CA ARG A 2 27.33 -19.38 15.78
C ARG A 2 26.89 -18.50 14.63
N ASN A 3 25.70 -18.75 14.10
CA ASN A 3 25.01 -17.83 13.20
C ASN A 3 24.72 -16.55 14.00
N LYS A 4 25.53 -15.52 13.80
CA LYS A 4 25.23 -14.19 14.32
C LYS A 4 24.00 -13.71 13.55
N ASN A 5 22.82 -13.72 14.19
CA ASN A 5 21.65 -13.02 13.72
C ASN A 5 22.05 -11.55 13.49
N LYS A 6 22.32 -11.21 12.25
CA LYS A 6 22.53 -9.83 11.84
C LYS A 6 21.21 -9.13 12.07
N ILE A 7 21.09 -8.36 13.13
CA ILE A 7 19.95 -7.44 13.30
C ILE A 7 20.13 -6.41 12.18
N THR A 8 19.41 -6.61 11.09
CA THR A 8 19.28 -5.58 10.06
C THR A 8 18.26 -4.59 10.58
N LEU A 9 18.66 -3.35 10.72
CA LEU A 9 17.76 -2.25 11.01
C LEU A 9 16.79 -2.15 9.83
N ASP A 10 15.49 -2.33 10.08
CA ASP A 10 14.48 -2.02 9.08
C ASP A 10 14.30 -0.49 9.07
N ASP A 11 15.05 0.16 8.19
CA ASP A 11 14.98 1.60 7.97
C ASP A 11 13.83 2.01 7.04
N GLY A 12 13.02 1.04 6.60
CA GLY A 12 11.94 1.24 5.66
C GLY A 12 12.39 1.43 4.21
N CYS A 13 13.71 1.40 3.96
CA CYS A 13 14.31 1.53 2.64
C CYS A 13 14.68 0.15 2.09
N ASN A 14 13.71 -0.59 1.56
CA ASN A 14 13.95 -1.87 0.91
C ASN A 14 14.06 -1.69 -0.60
N PRO A 15 15.24 -1.29 -1.14
CA PRO A 15 15.41 -0.93 -2.54
C PRO A 15 15.07 -2.08 -3.51
N GLU A 16 15.22 -3.33 -3.07
CA GLU A 16 14.86 -4.50 -3.85
C GLU A 16 13.35 -4.58 -4.15
N LEU A 17 12.52 -4.01 -3.28
CA LEU A 17 11.06 -4.00 -3.47
C LEU A 17 10.59 -3.00 -4.53
N VAL A 18 11.43 -2.03 -4.90
CA VAL A 18 11.11 -0.98 -5.86
C VAL A 18 11.87 -1.10 -7.19
N VAL A 19 12.64 -2.19 -7.38
CA VAL A 19 13.29 -2.47 -8.68
C VAL A 19 12.24 -2.52 -9.78
N GLY A 20 12.37 -1.65 -10.82
CA GLY A 20 11.42 -1.53 -11.92
C GLY A 20 10.14 -0.74 -11.59
N ALA A 21 10.06 -0.10 -10.43
CA ALA A 21 8.97 0.83 -10.13
C ALA A 21 9.11 2.14 -10.92
N ILE A 22 7.96 2.76 -11.21
CA ILE A 22 7.90 4.15 -11.69
C ILE A 22 7.60 5.01 -10.47
N PHE A 23 8.23 6.17 -10.38
CA PHE A 23 8.10 7.05 -9.23
C PHE A 23 7.36 8.33 -9.60
N ASP A 24 6.59 8.86 -8.66
CA ASP A 24 5.81 10.07 -8.76
C ASP A 24 6.33 11.11 -7.75
N GLY A 25 6.34 12.37 -8.21
CA GLY A 25 6.69 13.54 -7.42
C GLY A 25 8.15 13.61 -6.97
N ILE A 26 8.48 14.72 -6.30
CA ILE A 26 9.85 14.96 -5.77
C ILE A 26 10.18 14.04 -4.59
N LEU A 27 9.13 13.49 -3.94
CA LEU A 27 9.30 12.55 -2.83
C LEU A 27 9.61 11.12 -3.30
N GLY A 28 9.61 10.86 -4.62
CA GLY A 28 9.94 9.56 -5.17
C GLY A 28 8.98 8.45 -4.70
N ILE A 29 7.67 8.71 -4.73
CA ILE A 29 6.66 7.73 -4.30
C ILE A 29 6.38 6.73 -5.43
N PRO A 30 6.49 5.40 -5.20
CA PRO A 30 6.20 4.41 -6.23
C PRO A 30 4.77 4.49 -6.74
N THR A 31 4.58 4.45 -8.06
CA THR A 31 3.28 4.59 -8.71
C THR A 31 2.58 3.24 -8.84
N ILE A 32 1.31 3.21 -8.48
CA ILE A 32 0.35 2.15 -8.82
C ILE A 32 -0.40 2.63 -10.06
N LYS A 33 -0.24 1.89 -11.16
CA LYS A 33 -0.81 2.25 -12.47
C LYS A 33 -2.32 1.99 -12.52
N SER A 34 -3.00 2.76 -13.36
CA SER A 34 -4.39 2.49 -13.73
C SER A 34 -4.50 1.24 -14.61
N TYR A 35 -5.72 0.76 -14.77
CA TYR A 35 -6.05 -0.36 -15.65
C TYR A 35 -7.06 0.07 -16.70
N ASP A 36 -6.93 -0.42 -17.91
CA ASP A 36 -7.88 -0.16 -19.01
C ASP A 36 -9.27 -0.74 -18.73
N LYS A 37 -9.32 -1.83 -17.99
CA LYS A 37 -10.57 -2.49 -17.60
C LYS A 37 -10.73 -2.48 -16.09
N PHE A 38 -11.88 -1.95 -15.63
CA PHE A 38 -12.20 -1.97 -14.21
C PHE A 38 -12.70 -3.35 -13.79
N PHE A 39 -12.12 -3.86 -12.73
CA PHE A 39 -12.64 -5.00 -11.99
C PHE A 39 -13.42 -4.45 -10.78
N ILE A 40 -14.71 -4.74 -10.68
CA ILE A 40 -15.53 -4.34 -9.54
C ILE A 40 -15.68 -5.54 -8.62
N PRO A 41 -15.06 -5.54 -7.45
CA PRO A 41 -15.17 -6.66 -6.52
C PRO A 41 -16.58 -6.78 -5.96
N SER A 42 -17.07 -8.01 -5.78
CA SER A 42 -18.36 -8.29 -5.14
C SER A 42 -18.36 -8.05 -3.63
N GLY A 43 -17.18 -7.99 -3.02
CA GLY A 43 -16.98 -7.75 -1.60
C GLY A 43 -15.52 -7.53 -1.27
N ILE A 44 -15.25 -7.26 0.01
CA ILE A 44 -13.89 -7.09 0.54
C ILE A 44 -13.68 -8.09 1.68
N THR A 45 -12.74 -9.01 1.49
CA THR A 45 -12.29 -9.92 2.54
C THR A 45 -11.19 -9.23 3.36
N PRO A 46 -11.35 -9.07 4.69
CA PRO A 46 -10.29 -8.55 5.55
C PRO A 46 -9.07 -9.46 5.56
N PHE A 47 -7.87 -8.89 5.64
CA PHE A 47 -6.61 -9.64 5.65
C PHE A 47 -6.57 -10.73 6.73
N SER A 48 -7.08 -10.44 7.95
CA SER A 48 -7.13 -11.43 9.04
C SER A 48 -7.99 -12.65 8.71
N LYS A 49 -8.99 -12.50 7.85
CA LYS A 49 -9.93 -13.56 7.44
C LYS A 49 -9.60 -14.23 6.11
N ARG A 50 -8.45 -13.88 5.49
CA ARG A 50 -8.10 -14.34 4.13
C ARG A 50 -7.95 -15.86 3.97
N LYS A 51 -7.49 -16.54 5.03
CA LYS A 51 -7.28 -17.98 4.99
C LYS A 51 -8.60 -18.75 4.87
N GLY A 52 -8.73 -19.54 3.83
CA GLY A 52 -9.95 -20.31 3.54
C GLY A 52 -11.11 -19.50 2.94
N ASN A 53 -10.93 -18.17 2.73
CA ASN A 53 -11.95 -17.29 2.16
C ASN A 53 -11.47 -16.60 0.86
N ALA A 54 -10.46 -17.15 0.20
CA ALA A 54 -9.99 -16.59 -1.06
C ALA A 54 -11.07 -16.73 -2.14
N SER A 55 -11.36 -15.63 -2.84
CA SER A 55 -12.33 -15.57 -3.91
C SER A 55 -11.84 -14.70 -5.06
N PRO A 56 -11.88 -15.16 -6.32
CA PRO A 56 -11.49 -14.37 -7.46
C PRO A 56 -12.46 -13.22 -7.77
N THR A 57 -13.62 -13.18 -7.12
CA THR A 57 -14.60 -12.09 -7.28
C THR A 57 -14.50 -11.05 -6.19
N GLU A 58 -13.70 -11.27 -5.15
CA GLU A 58 -13.54 -10.33 -4.04
C GLU A 58 -12.18 -9.65 -4.05
N ALA A 59 -12.11 -8.51 -3.37
CA ALA A 59 -10.84 -7.86 -3.07
C ALA A 59 -10.35 -8.24 -1.67
N LEU A 60 -9.04 -8.44 -1.54
CA LEU A 60 -8.39 -8.51 -0.24
C LEU A 60 -8.10 -7.11 0.26
N GLY A 61 -8.57 -6.76 1.46
CA GLY A 61 -8.39 -5.44 2.07
C GLY A 61 -7.64 -5.47 3.39
N PHE A 62 -6.91 -4.38 3.67
CA PHE A 62 -6.07 -4.23 4.87
C PHE A 62 -6.60 -3.14 5.81
N PHE A 63 -7.91 -2.95 5.89
CA PHE A 63 -8.57 -2.00 6.79
C PHE A 63 -8.59 -2.52 8.24
N GLU A 64 -7.41 -2.80 8.77
CA GLU A 64 -7.20 -3.37 10.10
C GLU A 64 -5.99 -2.68 10.74
N HIS A 65 -5.77 -2.91 12.03
CA HIS A 65 -4.60 -2.34 12.71
C HIS A 65 -3.28 -2.83 12.11
N ASP A 66 -2.31 -1.94 11.97
CA ASP A 66 -1.03 -2.18 11.30
C ASP A 66 -0.28 -3.41 11.82
N PHE A 67 -0.41 -3.74 13.11
CA PHE A 67 0.25 -4.92 13.70
C PHE A 67 -0.30 -6.24 13.15
N ILE A 68 -1.54 -6.29 12.64
CA ILE A 68 -2.17 -7.49 12.08
C ILE A 68 -1.46 -7.91 10.79
N PHE A 69 -1.03 -6.95 9.99
CA PHE A 69 -0.36 -7.21 8.71
C PHE A 69 1.14 -6.84 8.70
N ALA A 70 1.73 -6.62 9.87
CA ALA A 70 3.15 -6.25 9.99
C ALA A 70 4.12 -7.22 9.28
N ASP A 71 3.78 -8.52 9.20
CA ASP A 71 4.61 -9.50 8.47
C ASP A 71 4.57 -9.28 6.95
N VAL A 72 3.47 -8.71 6.41
CA VAL A 72 3.36 -8.35 4.99
C VAL A 72 4.34 -7.21 4.65
N LEU A 73 4.49 -6.23 5.54
CA LEU A 73 5.46 -5.14 5.37
C LEU A 73 6.90 -5.65 5.39
N ARG A 74 7.19 -6.62 6.28
CA ARG A 74 8.54 -7.18 6.42
C ARG A 74 8.92 -8.20 5.35
N LYS A 75 7.95 -8.97 4.86
CA LYS A 75 8.17 -10.10 3.93
C LYS A 75 7.11 -10.13 2.82
N PRO A 76 6.96 -9.05 2.04
CA PRO A 76 5.85 -8.94 1.09
C PRO A 76 5.88 -10.03 0.02
N LEU A 77 7.05 -10.43 -0.45
CA LEU A 77 7.21 -11.44 -1.49
C LEU A 77 6.61 -12.81 -1.11
N LYS A 78 6.59 -13.13 0.18
CA LYS A 78 6.02 -14.38 0.71
C LYS A 78 4.52 -14.52 0.39
N TYR A 79 3.80 -13.42 0.26
CA TYR A 79 2.36 -13.39 0.15
C TYR A 79 1.82 -13.33 -1.29
N ILE A 80 2.68 -13.17 -2.29
CA ILE A 80 2.26 -12.97 -3.69
C ILE A 80 1.32 -14.08 -4.17
N ASN A 81 1.68 -15.35 -3.96
CA ASN A 81 0.88 -16.48 -4.43
C ASN A 81 -0.45 -16.63 -3.67
N GLU A 82 -0.46 -16.30 -2.38
CA GLU A 82 -1.68 -16.30 -1.57
C GLU A 82 -2.64 -15.21 -2.04
N PHE A 83 -2.12 -14.00 -2.26
CA PHE A 83 -2.95 -12.85 -2.64
C PHE A 83 -3.47 -12.92 -4.08
N LYS A 84 -2.78 -13.64 -4.98
CA LYS A 84 -3.26 -13.91 -6.34
C LYS A 84 -4.56 -14.72 -6.41
N GLN A 85 -4.98 -15.31 -5.31
CA GLN A 85 -6.25 -16.04 -5.24
C GLN A 85 -7.47 -15.10 -5.11
N PHE A 86 -7.24 -13.81 -4.88
CA PHE A 86 -8.27 -12.78 -4.86
C PHE A 86 -8.33 -12.04 -6.20
N GLY A 87 -9.50 -11.53 -6.55
CA GLY A 87 -9.68 -10.78 -7.80
C GLY A 87 -8.99 -9.42 -7.81
N ALA A 88 -8.84 -8.82 -6.64
CA ALA A 88 -8.11 -7.56 -6.47
C ALA A 88 -7.46 -7.46 -5.08
N LEU A 89 -6.57 -6.50 -4.94
CA LEU A 89 -5.92 -6.14 -3.70
C LEU A 89 -6.10 -4.64 -3.43
N ILE A 90 -6.55 -4.30 -2.23
CA ILE A 90 -6.43 -2.96 -1.66
C ILE A 90 -5.20 -3.04 -0.74
N PRO A 91 -4.06 -2.37 -1.07
CA PRO A 91 -2.79 -2.62 -0.40
C PRO A 91 -2.81 -2.21 1.06
N VAL A 92 -1.75 -2.55 1.76
CA VAL A 92 -1.56 -2.25 3.19
C VAL A 92 -1.92 -0.80 3.52
N ASP A 93 -2.80 -0.66 4.48
CA ASP A 93 -3.30 0.63 4.96
C ASP A 93 -2.41 1.14 6.09
N CYS A 94 -1.20 1.60 5.74
CA CYS A 94 -0.34 2.26 6.71
C CYS A 94 -0.97 3.59 7.11
N SER A 95 -1.37 3.70 8.37
CA SER A 95 -2.18 4.81 8.87
C SER A 95 -1.47 6.16 8.78
N LEU A 96 -2.17 7.17 8.23
CA LEU A 96 -1.76 8.56 8.25
C LEU A 96 -2.42 9.27 9.44
N TYR A 97 -1.90 9.03 10.64
CA TYR A 97 -2.46 9.62 11.86
C TYR A 97 -2.37 11.15 11.83
N ARG A 98 -3.44 11.83 12.19
CA ARG A 98 -3.52 13.30 12.20
C ARG A 98 -2.54 13.97 13.16
N ASP A 99 -2.25 13.30 14.26
CA ASP A 99 -1.32 13.73 15.32
C ASP A 99 0.13 13.29 15.08
N ALA A 100 0.37 12.47 14.04
CA ALA A 100 1.73 12.08 13.69
C ALA A 100 2.46 13.22 12.94
N PRO A 101 3.78 13.37 13.14
CA PRO A 101 4.60 14.26 12.33
C PRO A 101 4.44 13.96 10.82
N LEU A 102 4.46 15.03 10.00
CA LEU A 102 4.30 14.88 8.54
C LEU A 102 5.30 13.88 7.92
N ALA A 103 6.54 13.87 8.42
CA ALA A 103 7.56 12.91 7.97
C ALA A 103 7.13 11.46 8.17
N VAL A 104 6.47 11.13 9.28
CA VAL A 104 5.94 9.78 9.56
C VAL A 104 4.78 9.46 8.61
N GLN A 105 3.91 10.43 8.34
CA GLN A 105 2.82 10.25 7.38
C GLN A 105 3.35 10.00 5.96
N ILE A 106 4.39 10.71 5.53
CA ILE A 106 5.06 10.48 4.23
C ILE A 106 5.68 9.08 4.17
N ILE A 107 6.35 8.63 5.23
CA ILE A 107 6.93 7.28 5.28
C ILE A 107 5.83 6.22 5.18
N ASN A 108 4.71 6.39 5.86
CA ASN A 108 3.60 5.45 5.81
C ASN A 108 2.95 5.40 4.42
N LEU A 109 2.79 6.56 3.77
CA LEU A 109 2.37 6.61 2.37
C LEU A 109 3.34 5.84 1.47
N TYR A 110 4.65 6.12 1.58
CA TYR A 110 5.69 5.44 0.81
C TYR A 110 5.59 3.91 0.98
N ARG A 111 5.51 3.41 2.21
CA ARG A 111 5.36 1.96 2.50
C ARG A 111 4.14 1.37 1.80
N SER A 112 2.98 2.01 1.91
CA SER A 112 1.76 1.56 1.23
C SER A 112 1.95 1.49 -0.29
N ARG A 113 2.56 2.50 -0.91
CA ARG A 113 2.81 2.55 -2.36
C ARG A 113 3.86 1.54 -2.82
N VAL A 114 4.93 1.33 -2.03
CA VAL A 114 5.94 0.27 -2.30
C VAL A 114 5.25 -1.08 -2.41
N ILE A 115 4.44 -1.45 -1.42
CA ILE A 115 3.75 -2.74 -1.38
C ILE A 115 2.73 -2.85 -2.51
N GLY A 116 1.93 -1.82 -2.75
CA GLY A 116 0.94 -1.82 -3.83
C GLY A 116 1.59 -1.95 -5.22
N SER A 117 2.63 -1.16 -5.50
CA SER A 117 3.39 -1.20 -6.74
C SER A 117 4.11 -2.55 -6.93
N LEU A 118 4.68 -3.12 -5.85
CA LEU A 118 5.29 -4.44 -5.90
C LEU A 118 4.28 -5.52 -6.32
N TYR A 119 3.12 -5.56 -5.68
CA TYR A 119 2.09 -6.54 -5.99
C TYR A 119 1.54 -6.36 -7.41
N GLN A 120 1.33 -5.12 -7.85
CA GLN A 120 0.91 -4.86 -9.23
C GLN A 120 1.94 -5.37 -10.25
N ARG A 121 3.24 -5.12 -10.05
CA ARG A 121 4.32 -5.62 -10.91
C ARG A 121 4.45 -7.14 -10.89
N ASN A 122 3.90 -7.80 -9.86
CA ASN A 122 3.80 -9.27 -9.78
C ASN A 122 2.45 -9.81 -10.30
N GLY A 123 1.67 -9.00 -11.01
CA GLY A 123 0.47 -9.42 -11.72
C GLY A 123 -0.80 -9.47 -10.89
N LEU A 124 -0.84 -8.81 -9.72
CA LEU A 124 -2.08 -8.62 -8.98
C LEU A 124 -2.81 -7.37 -9.48
N TYR A 125 -4.14 -7.41 -9.48
CA TYR A 125 -4.94 -6.21 -9.68
C TYR A 125 -4.97 -5.40 -8.38
N VAL A 126 -4.46 -4.17 -8.40
CA VAL A 126 -4.28 -3.37 -7.19
C VAL A 126 -5.04 -2.05 -7.29
N TYR A 127 -5.92 -1.79 -6.32
CA TYR A 127 -6.54 -0.48 -6.13
C TYR A 127 -5.68 0.35 -5.17
N PRO A 128 -5.08 1.47 -5.59
CA PRO A 128 -4.39 2.34 -4.65
C PRO A 128 -5.37 2.88 -3.61
N LEU A 129 -5.00 2.75 -2.34
CA LEU A 129 -5.76 3.33 -1.24
C LEU A 129 -5.35 4.78 -1.04
N ILE A 130 -6.31 5.70 -1.11
CA ILE A 130 -6.09 7.11 -0.80
C ILE A 130 -6.50 7.35 0.66
N ARG A 131 -5.57 7.85 1.44
CA ARG A 131 -5.77 8.33 2.80
C ARG A 131 -5.10 9.68 2.99
N TRP A 132 -5.62 10.44 3.90
CA TRP A 132 -5.07 11.73 4.31
C TRP A 132 -5.08 11.86 5.84
N GLY A 133 -4.14 12.60 6.38
CA GLY A 133 -4.09 12.94 7.80
C GLY A 133 -4.67 14.33 8.04
N THR A 134 -3.83 15.35 7.86
CA THR A 134 -4.21 16.76 7.99
C THR A 134 -4.16 17.46 6.65
N GLU A 135 -4.51 18.75 6.61
CA GLU A 135 -4.41 19.61 5.44
C GLU A 135 -3.00 19.58 4.79
N LEU A 136 -1.96 19.32 5.58
CA LEU A 136 -0.58 19.15 5.09
C LEU A 136 -0.45 18.05 4.03
N THR A 137 -1.32 17.04 4.05
CA THR A 137 -1.22 15.89 3.15
C THR A 137 -2.09 15.99 1.90
N TYR A 138 -3.15 16.82 1.89
CA TYR A 138 -4.08 16.91 0.76
C TYR A 138 -4.12 18.29 0.06
N SER A 139 -3.49 19.30 0.62
CA SER A 139 -3.37 20.62 0.00
C SER A 139 -1.96 20.90 -0.50
N THR A 140 -1.80 22.00 -1.25
CA THR A 140 -0.51 22.51 -1.71
C THR A 140 -0.06 23.78 -0.97
N ILE A 141 -0.73 24.12 0.14
CA ILE A 141 -0.43 25.34 0.92
C ILE A 141 0.95 25.24 1.56
N TYR A 142 1.30 24.08 2.09
CA TYR A 142 2.54 23.85 2.83
C TYR A 142 3.57 23.04 2.02
N CYS A 143 3.12 22.16 1.16
CA CYS A 143 3.96 21.36 0.26
C CYS A 143 3.57 21.61 -1.18
N ARG A 144 4.52 21.56 -2.11
CA ARG A 144 4.23 21.73 -3.55
C ARG A 144 3.36 20.61 -4.12
N GLU A 145 3.27 19.48 -3.43
CA GLU A 145 2.59 18.28 -3.85
C GLU A 145 1.50 17.88 -2.86
N LYS A 146 0.39 17.40 -3.40
CA LYS A 146 -0.69 16.78 -2.62
C LYS A 146 -0.28 15.37 -2.22
N ILE A 147 0.43 15.24 -1.11
CA ILE A 147 1.11 14.02 -0.65
C ILE A 147 0.19 12.80 -0.66
N ALA A 148 -1.05 12.93 -0.17
CA ALA A 148 -2.01 11.83 -0.10
C ALA A 148 -2.31 11.16 -1.47
N PHE A 149 -2.13 11.89 -2.56
CA PHE A 149 -2.43 11.44 -3.93
C PHE A 149 -1.20 10.98 -4.72
N LEU A 150 0.00 11.12 -4.17
CA LEU A 150 1.22 10.66 -4.82
C LEU A 150 1.21 9.14 -5.03
N GLY A 151 1.80 8.72 -6.14
CA GLY A 151 1.86 7.31 -6.52
C GLY A 151 0.53 6.72 -6.99
N VAL A 152 -0.44 7.58 -7.39
CA VAL A 152 -1.72 7.16 -7.96
C VAL A 152 -1.83 7.69 -9.38
N GLU A 153 -1.89 6.79 -10.37
CA GLU A 153 -2.06 7.20 -11.75
C GLU A 153 -3.47 7.74 -12.01
N LYS A 154 -3.56 8.80 -12.78
CA LYS A 154 -4.83 9.45 -13.11
C LYS A 154 -5.74 8.53 -13.92
N TYR A 155 -7.05 8.76 -13.80
CA TYR A 155 -8.12 8.02 -14.50
C TYR A 155 -8.23 6.54 -14.13
N GLY A 156 -7.55 6.12 -13.06
CA GLY A 156 -7.67 4.78 -12.50
C GLY A 156 -8.72 4.68 -11.40
N GLY A 157 -9.11 3.45 -11.06
CA GLY A 157 -9.89 3.16 -9.86
C GLY A 157 -9.05 3.36 -8.61
N VAL A 158 -9.65 3.91 -7.56
CA VAL A 158 -9.04 4.09 -6.25
C VAL A 158 -9.94 3.57 -5.15
N CYS A 159 -9.36 3.20 -4.03
CA CYS A 159 -10.09 2.93 -2.81
C CYS A 159 -9.96 4.13 -1.86
N ILE A 160 -11.04 4.49 -1.21
CA ILE A 160 -11.07 5.52 -0.17
C ILE A 160 -11.69 4.87 1.08
N SER A 161 -11.02 5.02 2.22
CA SER A 161 -11.55 4.60 3.51
C SER A 161 -11.99 5.81 4.30
N THR A 162 -13.17 5.71 4.90
CA THR A 162 -13.69 6.70 5.86
C THR A 162 -13.40 6.30 7.31
N TYR A 163 -12.80 5.13 7.52
CA TYR A 163 -12.45 4.64 8.85
C TYR A 163 -11.21 5.37 9.37
N GLY A 164 -11.32 5.99 10.53
CA GLY A 164 -10.22 6.70 11.17
C GLY A 164 -9.85 8.05 10.52
N CYS A 165 -10.79 8.68 9.82
CA CYS A 165 -10.66 10.05 9.32
C CYS A 165 -11.04 11.09 10.39
#